data_abacdf76d66de3ecc3986965e5e841ab
#
_entry.id   abacdf76d66de3ecc3986965e5e841ab
#
_cell.length_a   1.000
_cell.length_b   1.000
_cell.length_c   1.000
_cell.angle_alpha   90.00
_cell.angle_beta   90.00
_cell.angle_gamma   90.00
#
_symmetry.space_group_name_H-M   'P 1'
#
loop_
_entity.id
_entity.type
_entity.pdbx_description
1 polymer ?
#
loop_
_entity_poly.entity_id
_entity_poly.type
_entity_poly.pdbx_seq_one_letter_code
_entity_poly.pdbx_strand_id
1 'polypeptide(L)'
;MSQSTILDTQKCEHETVSILNNFTIAFGKVHWGLPNFENLDELFENQQFVLMLCVKASSEKSDLYLNNDIFNIITGGVICVRRSDKILWNHCCCDNMQILWLPFTMKCVSDCSCEDADVLNDFLCGKLSPVGYNTQLIDYSDFLRKRVCSYTKCCLNQVLSGFILDCIFTLKQNYDGLSNKDKITQYLLDHATEKISAPELAKKLSISERALFYYFQDNFGSTPSNYINRIRMNAAAEHIHRGLSVKEVTEMYHFSESSAFCRLFKKYFGITPTEYRQLAEKSQLKIVSRDELKD
;
A
#
# COMPACT_ATOMS: atom_id res chain seq x y z
N MET A 1 -10.80 6.85 -18.39
CA MET A 1 -9.82 7.81 -17.81
C MET A 1 -10.56 8.67 -16.81
N SER A 2 -10.58 8.28 -15.54
CA SER A 2 -11.12 9.13 -14.46
C SER A 2 -10.05 10.16 -14.13
N GLN A 3 -10.29 11.41 -14.48
CA GLN A 3 -9.42 12.52 -14.08
C GLN A 3 -9.44 12.62 -12.55
N SER A 4 -8.27 12.62 -11.91
CA SER A 4 -8.15 12.97 -10.51
C SER A 4 -8.64 14.42 -10.32
N THR A 5 -9.60 14.61 -9.43
CA THR A 5 -10.06 15.95 -9.09
C THR A 5 -9.12 16.53 -8.05
N ILE A 6 -8.33 17.53 -8.41
CA ILE A 6 -7.53 18.29 -7.45
C ILE A 6 -8.51 19.16 -6.68
N LEU A 7 -8.60 18.95 -5.37
CA LEU A 7 -9.30 19.89 -4.50
C LEU A 7 -8.43 21.14 -4.42
N ASP A 8 -9.03 22.31 -4.73
CA ASP A 8 -8.28 23.58 -4.75
C ASP A 8 -7.74 23.92 -3.35
N THR A 9 -6.55 23.43 -3.07
CA THR A 9 -5.78 23.65 -1.84
C THR A 9 -4.58 24.58 -2.08
N GLN A 10 -4.56 25.32 -3.21
CA GLN A 10 -3.48 26.29 -3.50
C GLN A 10 -3.17 27.24 -2.33
N LYS A 11 -4.10 27.36 -1.38
CA LYS A 11 -3.91 28.14 -0.16
C LYS A 11 -3.00 27.48 0.90
N CYS A 12 -2.70 26.18 0.78
CA CYS A 12 -1.94 25.41 1.80
C CYS A 12 -0.46 25.22 1.46
N GLU A 13 -0.03 25.60 0.25
CA GLU A 13 1.35 25.39 -0.17
C GLU A 13 2.32 26.18 0.72
N HIS A 14 3.28 25.45 1.33
CA HIS A 14 4.47 25.94 2.03
C HIS A 14 4.33 26.50 3.46
N GLU A 15 3.17 26.42 4.12
CA GLU A 15 3.11 26.73 5.54
C GLU A 15 3.28 25.49 6.42
N THR A 16 4.19 25.60 7.39
CA THR A 16 4.37 24.60 8.45
C THR A 16 3.43 24.87 9.62
N VAL A 17 2.79 23.79 10.10
CA VAL A 17 1.95 23.84 11.32
C VAL A 17 2.69 23.11 12.43
N SER A 18 2.76 23.72 13.60
CA SER A 18 3.26 23.04 14.80
C SER A 18 2.19 22.12 15.37
N ILE A 19 2.57 20.89 15.66
CA ILE A 19 1.75 19.90 16.38
C ILE A 19 2.51 19.44 17.61
N LEU A 20 1.81 19.27 18.73
CA LEU A 20 2.38 18.87 20.02
C LEU A 20 3.60 19.74 20.44
N ASN A 21 3.69 20.97 19.95
CA ASN A 21 4.79 21.93 20.14
C ASN A 21 6.18 21.50 19.63
N ASN A 22 6.36 20.23 19.29
CA ASN A 22 7.66 19.59 18.99
C ASN A 22 7.78 19.08 17.57
N PHE A 23 6.67 19.04 16.85
CA PHE A 23 6.66 18.57 15.46
C PHE A 23 6.08 19.65 14.55
N THR A 24 6.55 19.69 13.32
CA THR A 24 5.99 20.54 12.28
C THR A 24 5.53 19.69 11.11
N ILE A 25 4.39 20.05 10.53
CA ILE A 25 3.86 19.45 9.30
C ILE A 25 3.75 20.52 8.23
N ALA A 26 4.24 20.21 7.03
CA ALA A 26 3.99 20.94 5.80
C ALA A 26 3.20 20.06 4.85
N PHE A 27 2.19 20.62 4.20
CA PHE A 27 1.26 19.91 3.32
C PHE A 27 1.54 20.19 1.86
N GLY A 28 1.36 19.19 1.00
CA GLY A 28 1.09 19.35 -0.40
C GLY A 28 -0.40 19.54 -0.67
N LYS A 29 -0.81 19.34 -1.93
CA LYS A 29 -2.22 19.44 -2.31
C LYS A 29 -3.02 18.21 -1.88
N VAL A 30 -4.25 18.41 -1.50
CA VAL A 30 -5.19 17.30 -1.26
C VAL A 30 -5.75 16.83 -2.59
N HIS A 31 -5.58 15.55 -2.87
CA HIS A 31 -6.04 14.94 -4.11
C HIS A 31 -7.16 13.94 -3.84
N TRP A 32 -8.05 13.83 -4.82
CA TRP A 32 -9.15 12.88 -4.80
C TRP A 32 -9.19 12.11 -6.12
N GLY A 33 -9.02 10.81 -6.05
CA GLY A 33 -8.97 9.93 -7.21
C GLY A 33 -7.82 8.95 -7.13
N LEU A 34 -7.52 8.25 -8.21
CA LEU A 34 -6.37 7.34 -8.26
C LEU A 34 -5.09 8.14 -8.44
N PRO A 35 -4.08 7.94 -7.58
CA PRO A 35 -2.77 8.54 -7.77
C PRO A 35 -2.06 7.95 -9.00
N ASN A 36 -1.24 8.77 -9.64
CA ASN A 36 -0.38 8.30 -10.73
C ASN A 36 0.93 7.76 -10.16
N PHE A 37 1.03 6.43 -10.02
CA PHE A 37 2.23 5.77 -9.50
C PHE A 37 3.38 5.65 -10.53
N GLU A 38 3.12 5.98 -11.80
CA GLU A 38 4.19 6.02 -12.82
C GLU A 38 5.06 7.27 -12.67
N ASN A 39 4.53 8.32 -12.04
CA ASN A 39 5.25 9.57 -11.78
C ASN A 39 5.30 9.85 -10.26
N LEU A 40 6.32 9.32 -9.61
CA LEU A 40 6.52 9.49 -8.17
C LEU A 40 6.74 10.95 -7.76
N ASP A 41 7.32 11.78 -8.63
CA ASP A 41 7.53 13.20 -8.34
C ASP A 41 6.20 13.95 -8.25
N GLU A 42 5.24 13.65 -9.12
CA GLU A 42 3.89 14.16 -9.00
C GLU A 42 3.19 13.65 -7.75
N LEU A 43 3.35 12.35 -7.43
CA LEU A 43 2.75 11.75 -6.25
C LEU A 43 3.20 12.43 -4.96
N PHE A 44 4.48 12.72 -4.83
CA PHE A 44 5.06 13.30 -3.61
C PHE A 44 5.05 14.82 -3.57
N GLU A 45 4.91 15.52 -4.68
CA GLU A 45 4.93 17.00 -4.75
C GLU A 45 6.09 17.63 -3.94
N ASN A 46 7.28 17.02 -4.00
CA ASN A 46 8.46 17.38 -3.18
C ASN A 46 8.32 17.13 -1.67
N GLN A 47 7.26 16.47 -1.20
CA GLN A 47 7.08 16.06 0.19
C GLN A 47 7.80 14.73 0.48
N GLN A 48 7.92 14.38 1.79
CA GLN A 48 8.61 13.16 2.23
C GLN A 48 7.67 11.94 2.29
N PHE A 49 6.39 12.18 2.53
CA PHE A 49 5.37 11.16 2.76
C PHE A 49 4.16 11.42 1.86
N VAL A 50 3.47 10.36 1.51
CA VAL A 50 2.13 10.41 0.95
C VAL A 50 1.22 9.54 1.80
N LEU A 51 0.20 10.16 2.37
CA LEU A 51 -0.87 9.47 3.06
C LEU A 51 -1.99 9.20 2.06
N MET A 52 -2.51 7.98 2.07
CA MET A 52 -3.64 7.56 1.23
C MET A 52 -4.71 6.92 2.10
N LEU A 53 -5.95 7.34 1.92
CA LEU A 53 -7.13 6.70 2.51
C LEU A 53 -7.99 6.14 1.38
N CYS A 54 -8.21 4.85 1.38
CA CYS A 54 -9.15 4.21 0.45
C CYS A 54 -10.59 4.44 0.93
N VAL A 55 -11.27 5.39 0.31
CA VAL A 55 -12.65 5.74 0.65
C VAL A 55 -13.63 4.73 0.05
N LYS A 56 -13.31 4.22 -1.13
CA LYS A 56 -14.08 3.17 -1.79
C LYS A 56 -13.13 2.27 -2.56
N ALA A 57 -13.07 1.01 -2.18
CA ALA A 57 -12.30 0.00 -2.90
C ALA A 57 -13.01 -0.40 -4.20
N SER A 58 -12.24 -0.93 -5.15
CA SER A 58 -12.78 -1.59 -6.34
C SER A 58 -13.55 -2.86 -5.94
N SER A 59 -14.51 -3.26 -6.76
CA SER A 59 -15.14 -4.58 -6.67
C SER A 59 -14.16 -5.72 -6.95
N GLU A 60 -13.13 -5.44 -7.75
CA GLU A 60 -12.02 -6.35 -7.99
C GLU A 60 -10.87 -6.04 -7.02
N LYS A 61 -10.11 -7.10 -6.66
CA LYS A 61 -9.01 -6.96 -5.70
C LYS A 61 -7.91 -6.09 -6.29
N SER A 62 -7.54 -5.07 -5.55
CA SER A 62 -6.44 -4.17 -5.85
C SER A 62 -5.32 -4.42 -4.85
N ASP A 63 -4.17 -4.88 -5.33
CA ASP A 63 -3.00 -5.14 -4.48
C ASP A 63 -1.95 -4.04 -4.68
N LEU A 64 -1.51 -3.46 -3.58
CA LEU A 64 -0.38 -2.53 -3.52
C LEU A 64 0.86 -3.29 -3.06
N TYR A 65 1.90 -3.21 -3.86
CA TYR A 65 3.23 -3.70 -3.51
C TYR A 65 4.03 -2.53 -2.94
N LEU A 66 4.43 -2.64 -1.70
CA LEU A 66 5.21 -1.63 -1.02
C LEU A 66 6.47 -2.29 -0.47
N ASN A 67 7.63 -1.94 -1.01
CA ASN A 67 8.90 -2.59 -0.77
C ASN A 67 8.83 -4.10 -1.13
N ASN A 68 8.83 -4.97 -0.13
CA ASN A 68 8.72 -6.43 -0.31
C ASN A 68 7.36 -6.98 0.12
N ASP A 69 6.45 -6.12 0.58
CA ASP A 69 5.17 -6.50 1.14
C ASP A 69 4.02 -6.25 0.18
N ILE A 70 2.97 -7.06 0.30
CA ILE A 70 1.77 -6.96 -0.52
C ILE A 70 0.59 -6.62 0.38
N PHE A 71 -0.05 -5.51 0.07
CA PHE A 71 -1.21 -5.03 0.80
C PHE A 71 -2.45 -5.05 -0.08
N ASN A 72 -3.51 -5.68 0.39
CA ASN A 72 -4.81 -5.59 -0.28
C ASN A 72 -5.49 -4.28 0.10
N ILE A 73 -5.84 -3.49 -0.90
CA ILE A 73 -6.50 -2.21 -0.69
C ILE A 73 -8.00 -2.44 -0.48
N ILE A 74 -8.46 -2.13 0.71
CA ILE A 74 -9.86 -2.24 1.12
C ILE A 74 -10.42 -0.87 1.52
N THR A 75 -11.73 -0.72 1.47
CA THR A 75 -12.42 0.49 1.95
C THR A 75 -12.11 0.74 3.43
N GLY A 76 -11.66 1.94 3.78
CA GLY A 76 -11.15 2.30 5.11
C GLY A 76 -9.66 2.01 5.32
N GLY A 77 -8.97 1.46 4.31
CA GLY A 77 -7.52 1.25 4.35
C GLY A 77 -6.76 2.56 4.35
N VAL A 78 -5.88 2.73 5.33
CA VAL A 78 -4.94 3.85 5.46
C VAL A 78 -3.57 3.34 5.05
N ILE A 79 -2.92 4.05 4.13
CA ILE A 79 -1.60 3.68 3.63
C ILE A 79 -0.70 4.91 3.71
N CYS A 80 0.48 4.74 4.28
CA CYS A 80 1.48 5.80 4.27
C CYS A 80 2.74 5.32 3.55
N VAL A 81 3.09 6.03 2.50
CA VAL A 81 4.25 5.73 1.65
C VAL A 81 5.32 6.78 1.88
N ARG A 82 6.57 6.36 1.95
CA ARG A 82 7.75 7.22 2.02
C ARG A 82 8.34 7.42 0.64
N ARG A 83 9.01 8.54 0.42
CA ARG A 83 9.70 8.80 -0.86
C ARG A 83 10.78 7.76 -1.19
N SER A 84 11.34 7.10 -0.18
CA SER A 84 12.32 6.03 -0.33
C SER A 84 11.73 4.67 -0.66
N ASP A 85 10.42 4.51 -0.54
CA ASP A 85 9.77 3.22 -0.74
C ASP A 85 9.66 2.87 -2.22
N LYS A 86 9.78 1.58 -2.51
CA LYS A 86 9.48 1.03 -3.83
C LYS A 86 8.01 0.69 -3.88
N ILE A 87 7.30 1.34 -4.79
CA ILE A 87 5.85 1.20 -4.94
C ILE A 87 5.56 0.56 -6.29
N LEU A 88 4.74 -0.47 -6.27
CA LEU A 88 4.12 -1.00 -7.48
C LEU A 88 2.64 -1.26 -7.17
N TRP A 89 1.77 -0.66 -7.97
CA TRP A 89 0.34 -0.87 -7.85
C TRP A 89 -0.16 -1.71 -9.01
N ASN A 90 -0.71 -2.87 -8.70
CA ASN A 90 -1.36 -3.71 -9.70
C ASN A 90 -2.84 -3.32 -9.79
N HIS A 91 -3.17 -2.49 -10.76
CA HIS A 91 -4.51 -1.91 -10.95
C HIS A 91 -5.21 -2.49 -12.18
N CYS A 92 -5.35 -3.79 -12.22
CA CYS A 92 -5.97 -4.45 -13.38
C CYS A 92 -7.42 -4.04 -13.67
N CYS A 93 -8.17 -3.35 -12.85
CA CYS A 93 -9.51 -2.81 -13.13
C CYS A 93 -9.96 -1.91 -11.98
N CYS A 94 -9.33 -0.74 -11.84
CA CYS A 94 -9.71 0.22 -10.80
C CYS A 94 -10.95 1.05 -11.11
N ASP A 95 -11.88 0.53 -11.91
CA ASP A 95 -13.14 1.18 -12.15
C ASP A 95 -13.87 1.41 -10.82
N ASN A 96 -14.16 2.70 -10.53
CA ASN A 96 -14.84 3.16 -9.33
C ASN A 96 -14.07 3.17 -7.99
N MET A 97 -12.76 2.91 -7.96
CA MET A 97 -11.97 3.12 -6.75
C MET A 97 -11.85 4.63 -6.45
N GLN A 98 -11.99 4.99 -5.18
CA GLN A 98 -11.85 6.37 -4.71
C GLN A 98 -10.84 6.41 -3.57
N ILE A 99 -9.79 7.19 -3.78
CA ILE A 99 -8.73 7.40 -2.79
C ILE A 99 -8.61 8.91 -2.54
N LEU A 100 -8.59 9.26 -1.26
CA LEU A 100 -8.08 10.55 -0.81
C LEU A 100 -6.59 10.37 -0.57
N TRP A 101 -5.76 11.23 -1.16
CA TRP A 101 -4.32 11.19 -0.88
C TRP A 101 -3.75 12.59 -0.68
N LEU A 102 -2.78 12.67 0.21
CA LEU A 102 -2.20 13.90 0.71
C LEU A 102 -0.69 13.74 0.88
N PRO A 103 0.12 14.42 0.05
CA PRO A 103 1.54 14.53 0.28
C PRO A 103 1.81 15.43 1.48
N PHE A 104 2.79 15.08 2.33
CA PHE A 104 3.20 15.91 3.45
C PHE A 104 4.64 15.66 3.87
N THR A 105 5.20 16.61 4.59
CA THR A 105 6.49 16.48 5.27
C THR A 105 6.27 16.71 6.75
N MET A 106 6.83 15.86 7.60
CA MET A 106 6.82 16.02 9.05
C MET A 106 8.25 16.01 9.59
N LYS A 107 8.53 16.90 10.52
CA LYS A 107 9.84 17.01 11.19
C LYS A 107 9.67 17.15 12.68
N CYS A 108 10.53 16.48 13.44
CA CYS A 108 10.72 16.76 14.86
C CYS A 108 11.61 18.00 14.98
N VAL A 109 11.19 18.97 15.81
CA VAL A 109 11.90 20.25 16.01
C VAL A 109 12.62 20.28 17.35
N SER A 110 12.09 19.56 18.35
CA SER A 110 12.68 19.45 19.69
C SER A 110 12.25 18.14 20.35
N ASP A 111 13.06 17.65 21.28
CA ASP A 111 12.74 16.45 22.03
C ASP A 111 11.50 16.66 22.91
N CYS A 112 10.60 15.68 22.88
CA CYS A 112 9.44 15.60 23.75
C CYS A 112 9.30 14.18 24.27
N SER A 113 8.97 14.05 25.55
CA SER A 113 8.77 12.77 26.24
C SER A 113 7.29 12.60 26.62
N CYS A 114 6.39 12.50 25.66
CA CYS A 114 5.00 12.10 25.88
C CYS A 114 4.66 10.93 24.95
N GLU A 115 3.67 10.12 25.32
CA GLU A 115 3.27 8.94 24.53
C GLU A 115 2.92 9.28 23.07
N ASP A 116 2.28 10.41 22.84
CA ASP A 116 1.94 10.85 21.48
C ASP A 116 3.19 11.21 20.67
N ALA A 117 4.19 11.84 21.29
CA ALA A 117 5.46 12.16 20.65
C ALA A 117 6.24 10.88 20.31
N ASP A 118 6.17 9.84 21.13
CA ASP A 118 6.80 8.55 20.86
C ASP A 118 6.19 7.90 19.61
N VAL A 119 4.86 7.98 19.43
CA VAL A 119 4.19 7.48 18.22
C VAL A 119 4.67 8.23 16.98
N LEU A 120 4.80 9.55 17.04
CA LEU A 120 5.27 10.36 15.91
C LEU A 120 6.76 10.10 15.61
N ASN A 121 7.59 9.89 16.62
CA ASN A 121 8.98 9.49 16.45
C ASN A 121 9.10 8.10 15.82
N ASP A 122 8.31 7.13 16.29
CA ASP A 122 8.25 5.80 15.70
C ASP A 122 7.77 5.84 14.24
N PHE A 123 6.81 6.71 13.93
CA PHE A 123 6.41 6.98 12.55
C PHE A 123 7.58 7.53 11.72
N LEU A 124 8.27 8.56 12.18
CA LEU A 124 9.41 9.15 11.47
C LEU A 124 10.56 8.14 11.26
N CYS A 125 10.82 7.31 12.27
CA CYS A 125 11.84 6.26 12.21
C CYS A 125 11.45 5.04 11.36
N GLY A 126 10.20 4.97 10.88
CA GLY A 126 9.75 3.84 10.05
C GLY A 126 9.45 2.57 10.81
N LYS A 127 9.16 2.69 12.10
CA LYS A 127 8.83 1.54 12.95
C LYS A 127 7.35 1.15 12.88
N LEU A 128 6.46 2.05 12.45
CA LEU A 128 5.04 1.73 12.30
C LEU A 128 4.77 0.95 11.01
N SER A 129 3.68 0.16 11.03
CA SER A 129 3.17 -0.45 9.81
C SER A 129 2.85 0.63 8.76
N PRO A 130 3.21 0.46 7.49
CA PRO A 130 2.83 1.39 6.45
C PRO A 130 1.34 1.33 6.10
N VAL A 131 0.60 0.34 6.62
CA VAL A 131 -0.82 0.12 6.33
C VAL A 131 -1.60 -0.08 7.63
N GLY A 132 -2.75 0.59 7.72
CA GLY A 132 -3.71 0.47 8.79
C GLY A 132 -5.14 0.43 8.26
N TYR A 133 -6.11 0.31 9.16
CA TYR A 133 -7.52 0.22 8.79
C TYR A 133 -8.41 0.96 9.78
N ASN A 134 -9.19 1.94 9.29
CA ASN A 134 -10.15 2.69 10.10
C ASN A 134 -11.28 3.27 9.22
N THR A 135 -12.47 2.70 9.33
CA THR A 135 -13.63 3.16 8.56
C THR A 135 -14.17 4.53 9.00
N GLN A 136 -13.91 4.96 10.22
CA GLN A 136 -14.35 6.27 10.71
C GLN A 136 -13.68 7.42 9.95
N LEU A 137 -12.49 7.19 9.40
CA LEU A 137 -11.79 8.16 8.58
C LEU A 137 -12.48 8.43 7.23
N ILE A 138 -13.37 7.55 6.78
CA ILE A 138 -14.16 7.75 5.55
C ILE A 138 -15.08 8.96 5.73
N ASP A 139 -15.83 9.01 6.83
CA ASP A 139 -16.71 10.12 7.14
C ASP A 139 -15.94 11.43 7.28
N TYR A 140 -14.75 11.37 7.89
CA TYR A 140 -13.86 12.52 8.00
C TYR A 140 -13.35 12.98 6.62
N SER A 141 -13.01 12.06 5.72
CA SER A 141 -12.59 12.39 4.35
C SER A 141 -13.71 13.05 3.55
N ASP A 142 -14.94 12.58 3.69
CA ASP A 142 -16.13 13.19 3.07
C ASP A 142 -16.39 14.59 3.61
N PHE A 143 -16.20 14.80 4.91
CA PHE A 143 -16.25 16.12 5.53
C PHE A 143 -15.18 17.05 4.95
N LEU A 144 -13.94 16.58 4.83
CA LEU A 144 -12.84 17.34 4.20
C LEU A 144 -13.20 17.73 2.78
N ARG A 145 -13.64 16.77 1.96
CA ARG A 145 -14.01 17.02 0.55
C ARG A 145 -15.05 18.12 0.40
N LYS A 146 -16.06 18.14 1.26
CA LYS A 146 -17.17 19.13 1.20
C LYS A 146 -16.77 20.52 1.71
N ARG A 147 -15.78 20.61 2.56
CA ARG A 147 -15.46 21.82 3.32
C ARG A 147 -14.11 22.46 2.99
N VAL A 148 -13.21 21.75 2.31
CA VAL A 148 -11.86 22.25 1.99
C VAL A 148 -11.87 23.65 1.36
N CYS A 149 -12.77 23.90 0.41
CA CYS A 149 -12.88 25.20 -0.27
C CYS A 149 -13.46 26.33 0.62
N SER A 150 -14.10 25.96 1.73
CA SER A 150 -14.75 26.92 2.63
C SER A 150 -13.85 27.39 3.78
N TYR A 151 -12.75 26.69 4.03
CA TYR A 151 -11.85 27.01 5.14
C TYR A 151 -10.85 28.12 4.78
N THR A 152 -10.53 28.93 5.77
CA THR A 152 -9.32 29.75 5.70
C THR A 152 -8.10 28.84 5.76
N LYS A 153 -6.96 29.31 5.24
CA LYS A 153 -5.71 28.56 5.22
C LYS A 153 -5.33 28.00 6.60
N CYS A 154 -5.41 28.81 7.63
CA CYS A 154 -5.07 28.41 9.00
C CYS A 154 -6.00 27.29 9.52
N CYS A 155 -7.31 27.42 9.32
CA CYS A 155 -8.27 26.40 9.74
C CYS A 155 -8.07 25.09 8.95
N LEU A 156 -7.79 25.18 7.67
CA LEU A 156 -7.54 24.00 6.82
C LEU A 156 -6.30 23.24 7.30
N ASN A 157 -5.20 23.95 7.59
CA ASN A 157 -3.97 23.33 8.08
C ASN A 157 -4.19 22.59 9.40
N GLN A 158 -4.97 23.14 10.32
CA GLN A 158 -5.31 22.48 11.60
C GLN A 158 -6.15 21.21 11.36
N VAL A 159 -7.15 21.29 10.50
CA VAL A 159 -8.00 20.13 10.16
C VAL A 159 -7.20 19.03 9.48
N LEU A 160 -6.32 19.39 8.55
CA LEU A 160 -5.44 18.41 7.89
C LEU A 160 -4.41 17.80 8.86
N SER A 161 -3.90 18.59 9.82
CA SER A 161 -3.01 18.06 10.87
C SER A 161 -3.72 17.00 11.71
N GLY A 162 -4.95 17.29 12.15
CA GLY A 162 -5.77 16.32 12.88
C GLY A 162 -6.00 15.04 12.06
N PHE A 163 -6.36 15.19 10.81
CA PHE A 163 -6.57 14.03 9.93
C PHE A 163 -5.31 13.17 9.76
N ILE A 164 -4.13 13.78 9.56
CA ILE A 164 -2.86 13.04 9.47
C ILE A 164 -2.54 12.34 10.79
N LEU A 165 -2.75 12.99 11.93
CA LEU A 165 -2.53 12.39 13.24
C LEU A 165 -3.42 11.16 13.43
N ASP A 166 -4.72 11.27 13.17
CA ASP A 166 -5.65 10.14 13.26
C ASP A 166 -5.22 8.97 12.36
N CYS A 167 -4.71 9.27 11.16
CA CYS A 167 -4.15 8.25 10.29
C CYS A 167 -2.88 7.61 10.85
N ILE A 168 -1.93 8.40 11.39
CA ILE A 168 -0.70 7.88 12.01
C ILE A 168 -1.03 7.01 13.23
N PHE A 169 -1.95 7.44 14.08
CA PHE A 169 -2.42 6.63 15.22
C PHE A 169 -3.12 5.35 14.77
N THR A 170 -3.83 5.38 13.64
CA THR A 170 -4.37 4.16 13.02
C THR A 170 -3.26 3.19 12.61
N LEU A 171 -2.16 3.69 12.02
CA LEU A 171 -1.00 2.86 11.68
C LEU A 171 -0.35 2.26 12.93
N LYS A 172 -0.28 2.99 14.04
CA LYS A 172 0.22 2.52 15.34
C LYS A 172 -0.66 1.39 15.91
N GLN A 173 -1.97 1.57 15.94
CA GLN A 173 -2.91 0.57 16.47
C GLN A 173 -2.80 -0.76 15.72
N ASN A 174 -2.59 -0.72 14.40
CA ASN A 174 -2.42 -1.92 13.61
C ASN A 174 -1.03 -2.57 13.79
N TYR A 175 -0.01 -1.81 14.19
CA TYR A 175 1.29 -2.35 14.54
C TYR A 175 1.27 -3.14 15.86
N ASP A 176 0.66 -2.59 16.90
CA ASP A 176 0.55 -3.25 18.21
C ASP A 176 -0.47 -4.42 18.20
N GLY A 177 -1.42 -4.36 17.30
CA GLY A 177 -2.47 -5.34 17.08
C GLY A 177 -2.44 -5.98 15.71
N LEU A 178 -1.30 -6.60 15.29
CA LEU A 178 -1.33 -7.49 14.13
C LEU A 178 -2.52 -8.42 14.27
N SER A 179 -3.56 -8.18 13.51
CA SER A 179 -4.75 -9.03 13.53
C SER A 179 -4.31 -10.45 13.15
N ASN A 180 -5.05 -11.46 13.53
CA ASN A 180 -4.77 -12.83 13.07
C ASN A 180 -4.67 -12.88 11.53
N LYS A 181 -5.34 -11.98 10.84
CA LYS A 181 -5.27 -11.79 9.39
C LYS A 181 -3.86 -11.37 8.94
N ASP A 182 -3.27 -10.38 9.59
CA ASP A 182 -1.94 -9.87 9.24
C ASP A 182 -0.86 -10.88 9.58
N LYS A 183 -0.97 -11.58 10.71
CA LYS A 183 -0.06 -12.66 11.10
C LYS A 183 -0.08 -13.82 10.10
N ILE A 184 -1.26 -14.18 9.61
CA ILE A 184 -1.43 -15.22 8.58
C ILE A 184 -0.81 -14.74 7.27
N THR A 185 -1.08 -13.51 6.87
CA THR A 185 -0.53 -12.94 5.63
C THR A 185 0.99 -12.86 5.71
N GLN A 186 1.55 -12.33 6.80
CA GLN A 186 3.00 -12.27 7.01
C GLN A 186 3.63 -13.66 7.00
N TYR A 187 3.04 -14.61 7.72
CA TYR A 187 3.51 -15.99 7.70
C TYR A 187 3.55 -16.58 6.28
N LEU A 188 2.51 -16.34 5.48
CA LEU A 188 2.46 -16.83 4.08
C LEU A 188 3.46 -16.12 3.17
N LEU A 189 3.78 -14.85 3.43
CA LEU A 189 4.82 -14.11 2.70
C LEU A 189 6.22 -14.65 3.03
N ASP A 190 6.52 -14.81 4.30
CA ASP A 190 7.81 -15.32 4.77
C ASP A 190 8.10 -16.74 4.25
N HIS A 191 7.05 -17.53 4.02
CA HIS A 191 7.13 -18.92 3.54
C HIS A 191 6.60 -19.07 2.10
N ALA A 192 6.59 -18.00 1.29
CA ALA A 192 5.98 -18.01 -0.04
C ALA A 192 6.65 -19.01 -1.00
N THR A 193 7.92 -19.33 -0.81
CA THR A 193 8.64 -20.36 -1.60
C THR A 193 8.23 -21.77 -1.20
N GLU A 194 7.75 -22.00 0.01
CA GLU A 194 7.34 -23.29 0.52
C GLU A 194 6.01 -23.74 -0.07
N LYS A 195 5.80 -25.05 -0.15
CA LYS A 195 4.54 -25.63 -0.58
C LYS A 195 3.60 -25.78 0.60
N ILE A 196 3.00 -24.66 1.03
CA ILE A 196 2.00 -24.67 2.09
C ILE A 196 0.63 -25.04 1.52
N SER A 197 -0.01 -26.05 2.11
CA SER A 197 -1.39 -26.44 1.81
C SER A 197 -2.38 -25.83 2.83
N ALA A 198 -3.66 -25.74 2.45
CA ALA A 198 -4.71 -25.27 3.38
C ALA A 198 -4.85 -26.16 4.63
N PRO A 199 -4.77 -27.51 4.55
CA PRO A 199 -4.74 -28.35 5.73
C PRO A 199 -3.56 -28.09 6.69
N GLU A 200 -2.35 -27.89 6.13
CA GLU A 200 -1.15 -27.57 6.92
C GLU A 200 -1.29 -26.22 7.64
N LEU A 201 -1.83 -25.23 6.92
CA LEU A 201 -2.12 -23.93 7.52
C LEU A 201 -3.17 -24.04 8.65
N ALA A 202 -4.26 -24.81 8.44
CA ALA A 202 -5.28 -25.04 9.45
C ALA A 202 -4.67 -25.70 10.70
N LYS A 203 -3.83 -26.71 10.52
CA LYS A 203 -3.11 -27.39 11.60
C LYS A 203 -2.20 -26.41 12.36
N LYS A 204 -1.45 -25.56 11.66
CA LYS A 204 -0.57 -24.56 12.27
C LYS A 204 -1.35 -23.53 13.10
N LEU A 205 -2.52 -23.13 12.63
CA LEU A 205 -3.40 -22.21 13.33
C LEU A 205 -4.26 -22.89 14.42
N SER A 206 -4.15 -24.21 14.58
CA SER A 206 -4.93 -25.00 15.53
C SER A 206 -6.46 -24.86 15.34
N ILE A 207 -6.90 -24.76 14.09
CA ILE A 207 -8.32 -24.69 13.72
C ILE A 207 -8.67 -25.77 12.69
N SER A 208 -9.97 -26.05 12.53
CA SER A 208 -10.43 -26.97 11.48
C SER A 208 -10.31 -26.35 10.09
N GLU A 209 -10.14 -27.18 9.04
CA GLU A 209 -10.14 -26.69 7.65
C GLU A 209 -11.42 -25.94 7.29
N ARG A 210 -12.57 -26.34 7.86
CA ARG A 210 -13.85 -25.67 7.68
C ARG A 210 -13.83 -24.27 8.31
N ALA A 211 -13.28 -24.12 9.52
CA ALA A 211 -13.13 -22.83 10.18
C ALA A 211 -12.15 -21.92 9.39
N LEU A 212 -11.04 -22.50 8.88
CA LEU A 212 -10.10 -21.79 8.01
C LEU A 212 -10.80 -21.28 6.75
N PHE A 213 -11.64 -22.13 6.11
CA PHE A 213 -12.38 -21.74 4.90
C PHE A 213 -13.28 -20.52 5.15
N TYR A 214 -14.12 -20.55 6.20
CA TYR A 214 -14.98 -19.42 6.53
C TYR A 214 -14.17 -18.17 6.93
N TYR A 215 -13.11 -18.35 7.72
CA TYR A 215 -12.23 -17.24 8.08
C TYR A 215 -11.64 -16.56 6.83
N PHE A 216 -11.19 -17.34 5.84
CA PHE A 216 -10.63 -16.78 4.60
C PHE A 216 -11.71 -16.14 3.72
N GLN A 217 -12.92 -16.68 3.70
CA GLN A 217 -14.03 -16.05 2.98
C GLN A 217 -14.40 -14.69 3.59
N ASP A 218 -14.50 -14.61 4.90
CA ASP A 218 -14.92 -13.40 5.61
C ASP A 218 -13.84 -12.32 5.58
N ASN A 219 -12.57 -12.69 5.76
CA ASN A 219 -11.48 -11.72 5.90
C ASN A 219 -10.77 -11.39 4.58
N PHE A 220 -10.72 -12.32 3.63
CA PHE A 220 -9.99 -12.16 2.37
C PHE A 220 -10.87 -12.30 1.11
N GLY A 221 -12.14 -12.63 1.26
CA GLY A 221 -13.09 -12.88 0.17
C GLY A 221 -12.61 -13.97 -0.81
N SER A 222 -11.86 -14.97 -0.31
CA SER A 222 -11.20 -15.98 -1.13
C SER A 222 -11.08 -17.29 -0.37
N THR A 223 -10.94 -18.41 -1.08
CA THR A 223 -10.59 -19.68 -0.43
C THR A 223 -9.12 -19.66 0.04
N PRO A 224 -8.78 -20.43 1.11
CA PRO A 224 -7.39 -20.51 1.59
C PRO A 224 -6.41 -20.87 0.49
N SER A 225 -6.70 -21.89 -0.31
CA SER A 225 -5.82 -22.36 -1.40
C SER A 225 -5.62 -21.29 -2.49
N ASN A 226 -6.66 -20.53 -2.84
CA ASN A 226 -6.54 -19.45 -3.81
C ASN A 226 -5.71 -18.30 -3.25
N TYR A 227 -5.88 -17.95 -1.98
CA TYR A 227 -5.12 -16.91 -1.31
C TYR A 227 -3.63 -17.28 -1.23
N ILE A 228 -3.31 -18.49 -0.73
CA ILE A 228 -1.93 -19.03 -0.67
C ILE A 228 -1.27 -18.98 -2.04
N ASN A 229 -1.94 -19.49 -3.08
CA ASN A 229 -1.40 -19.48 -4.43
C ASN A 229 -1.19 -18.05 -4.95
N ARG A 230 -2.07 -17.10 -4.63
CA ARG A 230 -1.90 -15.70 -4.99
C ARG A 230 -0.62 -15.12 -4.39
N ILE A 231 -0.42 -15.28 -3.07
CA ILE A 231 0.81 -14.84 -2.39
C ILE A 231 2.05 -15.45 -3.07
N ARG A 232 2.04 -16.73 -3.33
CA ARG A 232 3.15 -17.43 -3.98
C ARG A 232 3.42 -16.91 -5.40
N MET A 233 2.37 -16.66 -6.18
CA MET A 233 2.54 -16.16 -7.55
C MET A 233 3.03 -14.71 -7.56
N ASN A 234 2.61 -13.90 -6.63
CA ASN A 234 3.08 -12.53 -6.48
C ASN A 234 4.57 -12.49 -6.11
N ALA A 235 4.99 -13.28 -5.14
CA ALA A 235 6.40 -13.40 -4.77
C ALA A 235 7.25 -13.98 -5.93
N ALA A 236 6.71 -14.92 -6.71
CA ALA A 236 7.37 -15.44 -7.91
C ALA A 236 7.52 -14.37 -9.01
N ALA A 237 6.50 -13.53 -9.21
CA ALA A 237 6.55 -12.42 -10.16
C ALA A 237 7.65 -11.41 -9.80
N GLU A 238 7.83 -11.12 -8.51
CA GLU A 238 8.90 -10.27 -8.04
C GLU A 238 10.29 -10.84 -8.35
N HIS A 239 10.50 -12.14 -8.17
CA HIS A 239 11.76 -12.78 -8.55
C HIS A 239 12.03 -12.71 -10.06
N ILE A 240 10.99 -12.89 -10.89
CA ILE A 240 11.09 -12.71 -12.35
C ILE A 240 11.43 -11.24 -12.67
N HIS A 241 10.80 -10.29 -12.01
CA HIS A 241 11.06 -8.86 -12.19
C HIS A 241 12.51 -8.50 -11.84
N ARG A 242 13.09 -9.15 -10.81
CA ARG A 242 14.51 -8.99 -10.41
C ARG A 242 15.49 -9.73 -11.33
N GLY A 243 15.01 -10.37 -12.40
CA GLY A 243 15.84 -10.97 -13.44
C GLY A 243 16.08 -12.47 -13.32
N LEU A 244 15.48 -13.16 -12.34
CA LEU A 244 15.56 -14.62 -12.29
C LEU A 244 14.85 -15.23 -13.49
N SER A 245 15.41 -16.29 -14.02
CA SER A 245 14.79 -17.04 -15.12
C SER A 245 13.52 -17.78 -14.64
N VAL A 246 12.61 -18.02 -15.59
CA VAL A 246 11.39 -18.78 -15.29
C VAL A 246 11.70 -20.17 -14.72
N LYS A 247 12.81 -20.78 -15.18
CA LYS A 247 13.27 -22.09 -14.68
C LYS A 247 13.70 -22.00 -13.22
N GLU A 248 14.57 -21.04 -12.87
CA GLU A 248 15.03 -20.83 -11.48
C GLU A 248 13.86 -20.58 -10.54
N VAL A 249 12.90 -19.74 -10.96
CA VAL A 249 11.70 -19.45 -10.15
C VAL A 249 10.84 -20.72 -10.00
N THR A 250 10.65 -21.50 -11.06
CA THR A 250 9.89 -22.76 -11.01
C THR A 250 10.49 -23.73 -9.99
N GLU A 251 11.82 -23.87 -9.98
CA GLU A 251 12.55 -24.72 -9.04
C GLU A 251 12.46 -24.19 -7.61
N MET A 252 12.68 -22.88 -7.41
CA MET A 252 12.60 -22.19 -6.11
C MET A 252 11.22 -22.36 -5.44
N TYR A 253 10.16 -22.33 -6.23
CA TYR A 253 8.78 -22.46 -5.74
C TYR A 253 8.27 -23.91 -5.73
N HIS A 254 9.17 -24.90 -5.93
CA HIS A 254 8.89 -26.33 -5.86
C HIS A 254 7.75 -26.79 -6.77
N PHE A 255 7.67 -26.25 -7.99
CA PHE A 255 6.78 -26.79 -9.01
C PHE A 255 7.42 -28.01 -9.69
N SER A 256 6.68 -29.10 -9.82
CA SER A 256 7.15 -30.31 -10.49
C SER A 256 7.43 -30.09 -11.97
N GLU A 257 6.71 -29.16 -12.61
CA GLU A 257 6.83 -28.85 -14.03
C GLU A 257 6.68 -27.35 -14.27
N SER A 258 7.51 -26.78 -15.15
CA SER A 258 7.39 -25.39 -15.57
C SER A 258 6.05 -25.09 -16.24
N SER A 259 5.43 -26.06 -16.89
CA SER A 259 4.11 -25.95 -17.50
C SER A 259 3.01 -25.66 -16.46
N ALA A 260 3.08 -26.30 -15.28
CA ALA A 260 2.15 -26.10 -14.19
C ALA A 260 2.30 -24.69 -13.59
N PHE A 261 3.54 -24.25 -13.39
CA PHE A 261 3.85 -22.89 -12.97
C PHE A 261 3.33 -21.85 -13.96
N CYS A 262 3.64 -21.98 -15.24
CA CYS A 262 3.20 -21.05 -16.29
C CYS A 262 1.67 -20.94 -16.38
N ARG A 263 0.96 -22.07 -16.27
CA ARG A 263 -0.53 -22.06 -16.25
C ARG A 263 -1.07 -21.31 -15.03
N LEU A 264 -0.50 -21.57 -13.85
CA LEU A 264 -0.92 -20.92 -12.61
C LEU A 264 -0.60 -19.43 -12.65
N PHE A 265 0.59 -19.06 -13.09
CA PHE A 265 1.00 -17.66 -13.25
C PHE A 265 0.06 -16.90 -14.20
N LYS A 266 -0.21 -17.47 -15.39
CA LYS A 266 -1.13 -16.88 -16.36
C LYS A 266 -2.55 -16.72 -15.80
N LYS A 267 -3.00 -17.66 -14.94
CA LYS A 267 -4.30 -17.54 -14.25
C LYS A 267 -4.39 -16.29 -13.37
N TYR A 268 -3.29 -15.91 -12.70
CA TYR A 268 -3.27 -14.76 -11.77
C TYR A 268 -2.93 -13.43 -12.43
N PHE A 269 -2.07 -13.44 -13.45
CA PHE A 269 -1.57 -12.22 -14.11
C PHE A 269 -2.14 -11.98 -15.52
N GLY A 270 -2.89 -12.92 -16.07
CA GLY A 270 -3.44 -12.82 -17.43
C GLY A 270 -2.42 -13.08 -18.54
N ILE A 271 -1.12 -12.98 -18.24
CA ILE A 271 0.00 -13.14 -19.16
C ILE A 271 0.97 -14.25 -18.68
N THR A 272 1.80 -14.76 -19.57
CA THR A 272 2.80 -15.76 -19.21
C THR A 272 3.99 -15.14 -18.45
N PRO A 273 4.75 -15.93 -17.66
CA PRO A 273 5.97 -15.45 -16.99
C PRO A 273 6.98 -14.82 -17.95
N THR A 274 7.09 -15.34 -19.15
CA THR A 274 8.01 -14.82 -20.18
C THR A 274 7.54 -13.46 -20.71
N GLU A 275 6.26 -13.30 -20.98
CA GLU A 275 5.67 -12.00 -21.37
C GLU A 275 5.81 -10.98 -20.25
N TYR A 276 5.58 -11.39 -19.00
CA TYR A 276 5.76 -10.54 -17.82
C TYR A 276 7.20 -10.02 -17.70
N ARG A 277 8.19 -10.90 -17.87
CA ARG A 277 9.60 -10.53 -17.89
C ARG A 277 9.95 -9.53 -18.99
N GLN A 278 9.46 -9.77 -20.21
CA GLN A 278 9.71 -8.85 -21.34
C GLN A 278 9.11 -7.45 -21.09
N LEU A 279 7.97 -7.37 -20.43
CA LEU A 279 7.37 -6.09 -20.05
C LEU A 279 8.21 -5.37 -18.98
N ALA A 280 8.71 -6.11 -17.98
CA ALA A 280 9.58 -5.56 -16.95
C ALA A 280 10.90 -5.02 -17.54
N GLU A 281 11.55 -5.78 -18.44
CA GLU A 281 12.77 -5.36 -19.14
C GLU A 281 12.55 -4.11 -20.00
N LYS A 282 11.43 -4.01 -20.72
CA LYS A 282 11.07 -2.80 -21.50
C LYS A 282 10.82 -1.57 -20.63
N SER A 283 10.28 -1.75 -19.46
CA SER A 283 10.05 -0.64 -18.50
C SER A 283 11.38 -0.12 -17.94
N GLN A 284 12.32 -1.00 -17.64
CA GLN A 284 13.67 -0.63 -17.21
C GLN A 284 14.47 0.05 -18.32
N LEU A 285 14.39 -0.42 -19.57
CA LEU A 285 15.04 0.21 -20.72
C LEU A 285 14.52 1.63 -21.00
N LYS A 286 13.24 1.91 -20.75
CA LYS A 286 12.71 3.28 -20.87
C LYS A 286 13.29 4.24 -19.83
N ILE A 287 13.65 3.75 -18.66
CA ILE A 287 14.29 4.54 -17.61
C ILE A 287 15.75 4.84 -17.98
N VAL A 288 16.49 3.85 -18.47
CA VAL A 288 17.89 4.02 -18.91
C VAL A 288 18.01 4.95 -20.12
N SER A 289 17.09 4.86 -21.08
CA SER A 289 17.11 5.74 -22.27
C SER A 289 16.75 7.21 -21.99
N ARG A 290 16.20 7.54 -20.84
CA ARG A 290 15.94 8.93 -20.40
C ARG A 290 17.16 9.58 -19.74
N ASP A 291 18.01 8.81 -19.11
CA ASP A 291 19.24 9.32 -18.48
C ASP A 291 20.37 9.53 -19.52
N GLU A 292 20.35 8.84 -20.66
CA GLU A 292 21.30 9.02 -21.77
C GLU A 292 20.99 10.21 -22.67
N LEU A 293 19.90 10.96 -22.46
CA LEU A 293 19.52 12.13 -23.25
C LEU A 293 19.88 13.47 -22.58
N LYS A 294 20.79 13.46 -21.59
CA LYS A 294 21.29 14.66 -20.91
C LYS A 294 22.84 14.77 -20.97
N ASP A 295 23.41 14.53 -22.15
CA ASP A 295 24.74 15.00 -22.51
C ASP A 295 24.68 15.97 -23.70
#